data_dbc43be89e999bef25d7e72c2b8adddf
#
_entry.id   dbc43be89e999bef25d7e72c2b8adddf
#
_cell.length_a   1.000
_cell.length_b   1.000
_cell.length_c   1.000
_cell.angle_alpha   90.00
_cell.angle_beta   90.00
_cell.angle_gamma   90.00
#
_symmetry.space_group_name_H-M   'P 1'
#
loop_
_entity.id
_entity.type
_entity.pdbx_description
1 polymer ?
#
loop_
_entity_poly.entity_id
_entity_poly.type
_entity_poly.pdbx_seq_one_letter_code
_entity_poly.pdbx_strand_id
1 'polypeptide(L)'
;ADGIVFCIDVVEGLTKVATRLLIRCIGTGLPIILCLTKIDRLILELKVPPNFAYMKMLYIVQEFNRCLHQNQYPNRISPEEFNVVFTSAHFLLCFTLESIGNMYGSKSPDYSMQINDDPHVRSVDQFKEVHRPSAKEISIRLWGDHRLSADRKEILSSSSNELDHPFVKFVLDPIYKVFTHVLSFEPEIWSKKLHVELSSSEKRLNTAPLLRIALSRIFGPFSSFVQVVYNKLPPPIDRTKESEFGPKP
;
A
#
# COMPACT_ATOMS: atom_id res chain seq x y z
N ALA A 1 9.88 -20.05 -15.20
CA ALA A 1 9.23 -19.07 -14.32
C ALA A 1 8.10 -18.38 -15.10
N ASP A 2 6.97 -18.10 -14.46
CA ASP A 2 5.78 -17.57 -15.13
C ASP A 2 5.62 -16.06 -14.90
N GLY A 3 6.43 -15.49 -14.03
CA GLY A 3 6.49 -14.06 -13.75
C GLY A 3 7.59 -13.70 -12.78
N ILE A 4 7.76 -12.41 -12.55
CA ILE A 4 8.80 -11.85 -11.71
C ILE A 4 8.17 -10.96 -10.63
N VAL A 5 8.51 -11.21 -9.38
CA VAL A 5 8.28 -10.29 -8.27
C VAL A 5 9.58 -9.57 -7.98
N PHE A 6 9.65 -8.30 -8.37
CA PHE A 6 10.85 -7.47 -8.18
C PHE A 6 10.75 -6.70 -6.87
N CYS A 7 11.61 -7.05 -5.92
CA CYS A 7 11.62 -6.46 -4.58
C CYS A 7 12.60 -5.29 -4.49
N ILE A 8 12.14 -4.14 -4.01
CA ILE A 8 12.96 -2.95 -3.74
C ILE A 8 12.78 -2.53 -2.28
N ASP A 9 13.88 -2.35 -1.56
CA ASP A 9 13.89 -1.72 -0.25
C ASP A 9 13.58 -0.22 -0.41
N VAL A 10 12.55 0.26 0.31
CA VAL A 10 12.12 1.68 0.19
C VAL A 10 13.18 2.68 0.69
N VAL A 11 14.12 2.24 1.53
CA VAL A 11 15.21 3.11 2.00
C VAL A 11 16.30 3.21 0.96
N GLU A 12 16.72 2.08 0.39
CA GLU A 12 17.81 2.01 -0.61
C GLU A 12 17.36 2.52 -1.99
N GLY A 13 16.10 2.27 -2.37
CA GLY A 13 15.58 2.58 -3.69
C GLY A 13 16.15 1.70 -4.80
N LEU A 14 16.06 2.18 -6.05
CA LEU A 14 16.57 1.46 -7.22
C LEU A 14 18.09 1.66 -7.34
N THR A 15 18.87 0.79 -6.69
CA THR A 15 20.32 0.80 -6.73
C THR A 15 20.86 0.41 -8.11
N LYS A 16 22.13 0.72 -8.40
CA LYS A 16 22.80 0.30 -9.67
C LYS A 16 22.76 -1.21 -9.88
N VAL A 17 22.85 -1.99 -8.81
CA VAL A 17 22.78 -3.47 -8.90
C VAL A 17 21.34 -3.89 -9.23
N ALA A 18 20.36 -3.32 -8.56
CA ALA A 18 18.94 -3.57 -8.83
C ALA A 18 18.56 -3.15 -10.27
N THR A 19 19.08 -2.02 -10.76
CA THR A 19 18.85 -1.59 -12.15
C THR A 19 19.40 -2.60 -13.17
N ARG A 20 20.62 -3.12 -12.95
CA ARG A 20 21.18 -4.17 -13.83
C ARG A 20 20.36 -5.46 -13.80
N LEU A 21 19.87 -5.84 -12.62
CA LEU A 21 18.99 -7.00 -12.47
C LEU A 21 17.67 -6.77 -13.19
N LEU A 22 17.06 -5.57 -13.05
CA LEU A 22 15.81 -5.21 -13.72
C LEU A 22 15.95 -5.31 -15.24
N ILE A 23 17.04 -4.81 -15.83
CA ILE A 23 17.30 -4.92 -17.27
C ILE A 23 17.34 -6.39 -17.72
N ARG A 24 17.96 -7.27 -16.94
CA ARG A 24 17.95 -8.72 -17.22
C ARG A 24 16.54 -9.30 -17.13
N CYS A 25 15.77 -8.90 -16.13
CA CYS A 25 14.38 -9.31 -15.97
C CYS A 25 13.51 -8.89 -17.18
N ILE A 26 13.69 -7.66 -17.66
CA ILE A 26 12.99 -7.13 -18.84
C ILE A 26 13.33 -8.00 -20.07
N GLY A 27 14.58 -8.39 -20.26
CA GLY A 27 15.02 -9.25 -21.37
C GLY A 27 14.38 -10.64 -21.39
N THR A 28 13.75 -11.10 -20.31
CA THR A 28 13.00 -12.37 -20.29
C THR A 28 11.60 -12.27 -20.86
N GLY A 29 11.07 -11.07 -21.05
CA GLY A 29 9.70 -10.85 -21.52
C GLY A 29 8.61 -11.25 -20.50
N LEU A 30 8.99 -11.61 -19.26
CA LEU A 30 8.05 -12.04 -18.23
C LEU A 30 7.29 -10.85 -17.62
N PRO A 31 6.02 -11.05 -17.19
CA PRO A 31 5.30 -10.04 -16.44
C PRO A 31 6.01 -9.74 -15.12
N ILE A 32 6.09 -8.45 -14.77
CA ILE A 32 6.79 -7.96 -13.57
C ILE A 32 5.77 -7.36 -12.61
N ILE A 33 5.87 -7.73 -11.33
CA ILE A 33 5.19 -7.12 -10.20
C ILE A 33 6.27 -6.41 -9.35
N LEU A 34 6.03 -5.16 -8.98
CA LEU A 34 6.92 -4.42 -8.07
C LEU A 34 6.48 -4.65 -6.61
N CYS A 35 7.41 -5.05 -5.77
CA CYS A 35 7.19 -5.16 -4.33
C CYS A 35 8.08 -4.14 -3.60
N LEU A 36 7.47 -3.09 -3.06
CA LEU A 36 8.15 -2.12 -2.19
C LEU A 36 8.21 -2.69 -0.78
N THR A 37 9.40 -3.01 -0.34
CA THR A 37 9.65 -3.73 0.92
C THR A 37 10.17 -2.83 2.01
N LYS A 38 10.04 -3.28 3.26
CA LYS A 38 10.59 -2.62 4.47
C LYS A 38 10.08 -1.21 4.70
N ILE A 39 8.76 -0.99 4.49
CA ILE A 39 8.11 0.32 4.72
C ILE A 39 8.30 0.80 6.17
N ASP A 40 8.38 -0.12 7.12
CA ASP A 40 8.68 0.15 8.53
C ASP A 40 9.98 0.95 8.75
N ARG A 41 10.98 0.78 7.88
CA ARG A 41 12.25 1.52 7.97
C ARG A 41 12.08 3.03 7.74
N LEU A 42 11.09 3.45 6.94
CA LEU A 42 10.76 4.87 6.76
C LEU A 42 10.31 5.50 8.10
N ILE A 43 9.61 4.72 8.93
CA ILE A 43 9.05 5.16 10.21
C ILE A 43 10.09 5.05 11.32
N LEU A 44 10.69 3.86 11.47
CA LEU A 44 11.52 3.52 12.63
C LEU A 44 12.98 3.96 12.48
N GLU A 45 13.56 3.84 11.28
CA GLU A 45 14.96 4.17 11.04
C GLU A 45 15.10 5.61 10.53
N LEU A 46 14.47 5.94 9.39
CA LEU A 46 14.60 7.28 8.80
C LEU A 46 13.75 8.32 9.51
N LYS A 47 12.70 7.92 10.23
CA LYS A 47 11.78 8.81 10.97
C LYS A 47 11.27 9.97 10.11
N VAL A 48 11.01 9.70 8.84
CA VAL A 48 10.51 10.72 7.91
C VAL A 48 9.01 10.93 8.09
N PRO A 49 8.50 12.16 7.93
CA PRO A 49 7.07 12.42 7.93
C PRO A 49 6.34 11.67 6.81
N PRO A 50 5.03 11.38 6.96
CA PRO A 50 4.25 10.62 5.98
C PRO A 50 4.31 11.18 4.55
N ASN A 51 4.31 12.51 4.38
CA ASN A 51 4.43 13.15 3.07
C ASN A 51 5.78 12.83 2.39
N PHE A 52 6.87 12.86 3.13
CA PHE A 52 8.19 12.51 2.60
C PHE A 52 8.31 11.00 2.31
N ALA A 53 7.68 10.15 3.13
CA ALA A 53 7.60 8.72 2.87
C ALA A 53 6.87 8.44 1.55
N TYR A 54 5.74 9.12 1.30
CA TYR A 54 5.03 9.05 0.03
C TYR A 54 5.90 9.49 -1.15
N MET A 55 6.53 10.67 -1.06
CA MET A 55 7.39 11.19 -2.12
C MET A 55 8.54 10.25 -2.45
N LYS A 56 9.12 9.60 -1.44
CA LYS A 56 10.20 8.62 -1.64
C LYS A 56 9.71 7.38 -2.39
N MET A 57 8.54 6.84 -2.01
CA MET A 57 7.95 5.70 -2.71
C MET A 57 7.52 6.06 -4.14
N LEU A 58 6.93 7.24 -4.34
CA LEU A 58 6.59 7.76 -5.66
C LEU A 58 7.83 7.86 -6.56
N TYR A 59 8.93 8.42 -6.03
CA TYR A 59 10.20 8.52 -6.76
C TYR A 59 10.71 7.13 -7.19
N ILE A 60 10.67 6.13 -6.31
CA ILE A 60 11.10 4.76 -6.64
C ILE A 60 10.26 4.19 -7.80
N VAL A 61 8.95 4.35 -7.76
CA VAL A 61 8.04 3.90 -8.82
C VAL A 61 8.34 4.61 -10.14
N GLN A 62 8.61 5.92 -10.10
CA GLN A 62 8.98 6.71 -11.29
C GLN A 62 10.31 6.27 -11.88
N GLU A 63 11.35 6.08 -11.06
CA GLU A 63 12.66 5.58 -11.50
C GLU A 63 12.57 4.17 -12.10
N PHE A 64 11.77 3.31 -11.48
CA PHE A 64 11.49 1.97 -11.98
C PHE A 64 10.87 2.03 -13.38
N ASN A 65 9.82 2.83 -13.57
CA ASN A 65 9.17 3.02 -14.86
C ASN A 65 10.10 3.67 -15.90
N ARG A 66 10.95 4.60 -15.48
CA ARG A 66 11.96 5.17 -16.38
C ARG A 66 12.90 4.10 -16.94
N CYS A 67 13.36 3.18 -16.08
CA CYS A 67 14.18 2.06 -16.50
C CYS A 67 13.41 1.12 -17.44
N LEU A 68 12.15 0.81 -17.14
CA LEU A 68 11.28 -0.01 -18.00
C LEU A 68 11.13 0.62 -19.38
N HIS A 69 10.81 1.90 -19.44
CA HIS A 69 10.62 2.63 -20.70
C HIS A 69 11.91 2.69 -21.54
N GLN A 70 13.05 2.96 -20.93
CA GLN A 70 14.36 2.96 -21.61
C GLN A 70 14.72 1.61 -22.23
N ASN A 71 14.21 0.52 -21.65
CA ASN A 71 14.44 -0.85 -22.15
C ASN A 71 13.21 -1.44 -22.88
N GLN A 72 12.30 -0.59 -23.36
CA GLN A 72 11.16 -0.95 -24.21
C GLN A 72 10.21 -2.00 -23.59
N TYR A 73 10.08 -2.02 -22.25
CA TYR A 73 9.11 -2.88 -21.59
C TYR A 73 7.68 -2.33 -21.79
N PRO A 74 6.72 -3.15 -22.26
CA PRO A 74 5.44 -2.65 -22.75
C PRO A 74 4.48 -2.18 -21.63
N ASN A 75 4.63 -2.71 -20.42
CA ASN A 75 3.68 -2.47 -19.35
C ASN A 75 4.18 -1.42 -18.35
N ARG A 76 3.30 -0.53 -17.94
CA ARG A 76 3.55 0.41 -16.85
C ARG A 76 3.41 -0.30 -15.50
N ILE A 77 4.28 0.01 -14.55
CA ILE A 77 4.17 -0.42 -13.17
C ILE A 77 3.68 0.77 -12.35
N SER A 78 2.49 0.63 -11.78
CA SER A 78 1.88 1.67 -10.96
C SER A 78 0.95 1.04 -9.92
N PRO A 79 0.86 1.59 -8.70
CA PRO A 79 -0.15 1.17 -7.73
C PRO A 79 -1.59 1.22 -8.28
N GLU A 80 -1.89 2.19 -9.15
CA GLU A 80 -3.20 2.35 -9.83
C GLU A 80 -3.52 1.19 -10.78
N GLU A 81 -2.48 0.56 -11.35
CA GLU A 81 -2.58 -0.65 -12.19
C GLU A 81 -2.65 -1.94 -11.36
N PHE A 82 -2.66 -1.84 -10.04
CA PHE A 82 -2.70 -2.98 -9.11
C PHE A 82 -1.57 -4.01 -9.33
N ASN A 83 -0.39 -3.55 -9.75
CA ASN A 83 0.82 -4.36 -9.95
C ASN A 83 1.98 -3.92 -9.04
N VAL A 84 1.66 -3.13 -8.01
CA VAL A 84 2.59 -2.74 -6.94
C VAL A 84 2.04 -3.19 -5.60
N VAL A 85 2.91 -3.82 -4.81
CA VAL A 85 2.62 -4.29 -3.46
C VAL A 85 3.52 -3.56 -2.47
N PHE A 86 2.96 -3.15 -1.35
CA PHE A 86 3.66 -2.47 -0.26
C PHE A 86 3.78 -3.42 0.94
N THR A 87 5.00 -3.65 1.43
CA THR A 87 5.21 -4.65 2.49
C THR A 87 6.20 -4.24 3.57
N SER A 88 5.97 -4.78 4.77
CA SER A 88 6.96 -4.97 5.82
C SER A 88 6.84 -6.39 6.34
N ALA A 89 7.73 -7.28 5.88
CA ALA A 89 7.74 -8.67 6.32
C ALA A 89 8.01 -8.79 7.82
N HIS A 90 8.84 -7.89 8.38
CA HIS A 90 9.16 -7.87 9.81
C HIS A 90 7.92 -7.67 10.69
N PHE A 91 7.00 -6.81 10.26
CA PHE A 91 5.77 -6.49 11.00
C PHE A 91 4.51 -7.11 10.41
N LEU A 92 4.64 -8.04 9.46
CA LEU A 92 3.51 -8.70 8.79
C LEU A 92 2.52 -7.73 8.15
N LEU A 93 3.00 -6.58 7.70
CA LEU A 93 2.22 -5.60 6.96
C LEU A 93 2.32 -5.87 5.46
N CYS A 94 1.19 -6.04 4.79
CA CYS A 94 1.10 -6.16 3.36
C CYS A 94 -0.20 -5.54 2.86
N PHE A 95 -0.10 -4.63 1.89
CA PHE A 95 -1.27 -4.02 1.29
C PHE A 95 -1.03 -3.60 -0.15
N THR A 96 -2.12 -3.41 -0.87
CA THR A 96 -2.20 -2.81 -2.20
C THR A 96 -3.23 -1.69 -2.18
N LEU A 97 -3.31 -0.86 -3.21
CA LEU A 97 -4.40 0.12 -3.29
C LEU A 97 -5.78 -0.56 -3.32
N GLU A 98 -5.88 -1.72 -3.99
CA GLU A 98 -7.12 -2.50 -4.03
C GLU A 98 -7.54 -2.98 -2.63
N SER A 99 -6.61 -3.50 -1.82
CA SER A 99 -6.92 -3.93 -0.46
C SER A 99 -7.35 -2.77 0.44
N ILE A 100 -6.73 -1.60 0.28
CA ILE A 100 -7.11 -0.38 0.99
C ILE A 100 -8.49 0.12 0.53
N GLY A 101 -8.74 0.18 -0.78
CA GLY A 101 -10.04 0.58 -1.30
C GLY A 101 -11.18 -0.34 -0.83
N ASN A 102 -10.93 -1.66 -0.79
CA ASN A 102 -11.88 -2.63 -0.24
C ASN A 102 -12.11 -2.42 1.26
N MET A 103 -11.06 -2.10 2.00
CA MET A 103 -11.16 -1.81 3.44
C MET A 103 -12.05 -0.60 3.72
N TYR A 104 -11.97 0.45 2.91
CA TYR A 104 -12.82 1.65 3.05
C TYR A 104 -14.18 1.50 2.39
N GLY A 105 -14.30 0.77 1.28
CA GLY A 105 -15.54 0.57 0.56
C GLY A 105 -16.50 -0.43 1.22
N SER A 106 -15.99 -1.40 1.98
CA SER A 106 -16.79 -2.43 2.66
C SER A 106 -17.31 -2.01 4.05
N LYS A 107 -16.75 -0.95 4.63
CA LYS A 107 -17.18 -0.48 5.95
C LYS A 107 -18.45 0.37 5.82
N SER A 108 -19.47 -0.02 6.58
CA SER A 108 -20.74 0.69 6.77
C SER A 108 -20.51 2.15 7.22
N PRO A 109 -21.51 3.06 7.04
CA PRO A 109 -21.38 4.50 7.32
C PRO A 109 -20.87 4.87 8.72
N ASP A 110 -20.99 3.99 9.70
CA ASP A 110 -20.50 4.20 11.07
C ASP A 110 -18.96 4.17 11.22
N TYR A 111 -18.23 3.71 10.20
CA TYR A 111 -16.75 3.74 10.22
C TYR A 111 -16.20 4.91 9.41
N SER A 112 -17.03 5.91 9.14
CA SER A 112 -16.58 7.18 8.60
C SER A 112 -15.69 7.88 9.63
N MET A 113 -14.37 7.64 9.52
CA MET A 113 -13.31 8.50 10.06
C MET A 113 -13.47 9.00 11.51
N GLN A 114 -13.87 8.16 12.45
CA GLN A 114 -13.73 8.46 13.88
C GLN A 114 -12.28 8.19 14.37
N ILE A 115 -11.28 8.55 13.57
CA ILE A 115 -9.91 8.75 14.04
C ILE A 115 -9.69 10.26 14.23
N ASN A 116 -10.70 10.99 14.64
CA ASN A 116 -10.57 12.38 15.04
C ASN A 116 -10.85 12.48 16.54
N ASP A 117 -9.81 12.81 17.30
CA ASP A 117 -9.90 13.26 18.69
C ASP A 117 -10.53 14.67 18.80
N ASP A 118 -11.46 15.04 17.93
CA ASP A 118 -12.16 16.33 17.99
C ASP A 118 -13.61 16.13 18.43
N PRO A 119 -13.98 16.50 19.68
CA PRO A 119 -15.31 16.28 20.24
C PRO A 119 -16.40 17.22 19.68
N HIS A 120 -16.11 18.05 18.67
CA HIS A 120 -17.02 19.08 18.18
C HIS A 120 -17.70 18.81 16.83
N VAL A 121 -17.52 17.64 16.21
CA VAL A 121 -18.27 17.31 14.97
C VAL A 121 -19.61 16.68 15.33
N ARG A 122 -20.62 17.53 15.44
CA ARG A 122 -22.04 17.12 15.58
C ARG A 122 -22.52 16.51 14.26
N SER A 123 -23.26 15.41 14.40
CA SER A 123 -24.06 14.76 13.36
C SER A 123 -24.88 15.76 12.55
N VAL A 124 -24.69 15.77 11.24
CA VAL A 124 -25.61 16.44 10.30
C VAL A 124 -26.35 15.36 9.52
N ASP A 125 -27.54 15.01 10.04
CA ASP A 125 -28.57 14.29 9.31
C ASP A 125 -29.19 15.24 8.29
N GLN A 126 -28.68 15.25 7.07
CA GLN A 126 -29.42 15.66 5.85
C GLN A 126 -28.56 15.33 4.64
N PHE A 127 -28.67 14.13 4.10
CA PHE A 127 -27.99 13.77 2.87
C PHE A 127 -28.97 13.47 1.74
N LYS A 128 -28.91 14.34 0.71
CA LYS A 128 -29.19 13.99 -0.68
C LYS A 128 -28.40 12.74 -1.03
N GLU A 129 -28.91 11.88 -1.91
CA GLU A 129 -28.22 10.71 -2.47
C GLU A 129 -26.84 11.12 -3.01
N VAL A 130 -25.83 11.05 -2.17
CA VAL A 130 -24.45 11.25 -2.58
C VAL A 130 -23.98 9.93 -3.17
N HIS A 131 -23.65 9.96 -4.44
CA HIS A 131 -23.03 8.83 -5.14
C HIS A 131 -21.81 8.37 -4.34
N ARG A 132 -21.88 7.18 -3.72
CA ARG A 132 -20.78 6.61 -2.93
C ARG A 132 -19.76 6.03 -3.92
N PRO A 133 -18.50 6.46 -3.88
CA PRO A 133 -17.50 5.91 -4.78
C PRO A 133 -17.31 4.41 -4.49
N SER A 134 -17.19 3.62 -5.54
CA SER A 134 -16.90 2.19 -5.41
C SER A 134 -15.50 1.97 -4.80
N ALA A 135 -15.27 0.79 -4.21
CA ALA A 135 -13.95 0.44 -3.67
C ALA A 135 -12.83 0.61 -4.71
N LYS A 136 -13.11 0.30 -5.98
CA LYS A 136 -12.17 0.46 -7.09
C LYS A 136 -11.88 1.94 -7.39
N GLU A 137 -12.88 2.80 -7.39
CA GLU A 137 -12.69 4.25 -7.56
C GLU A 137 -11.86 4.86 -6.43
N ILE A 138 -12.13 4.45 -5.18
CA ILE A 138 -11.30 4.86 -4.04
C ILE A 138 -9.86 4.43 -4.27
N SER A 139 -9.62 3.15 -4.63
CA SER A 139 -8.28 2.60 -4.86
C SER A 139 -7.48 3.42 -5.87
N ILE A 140 -8.05 3.72 -7.02
CA ILE A 140 -7.36 4.45 -8.09
C ILE A 140 -7.03 5.88 -7.65
N ARG A 141 -7.92 6.54 -6.91
CA ARG A 141 -7.74 7.92 -6.47
C ARG A 141 -6.80 8.08 -5.26
N LEU A 142 -6.32 6.99 -4.66
CA LEU A 142 -5.36 7.05 -3.55
C LEU A 142 -3.94 7.41 -4.00
N TRP A 143 -3.59 7.23 -5.27
CA TRP A 143 -2.22 7.44 -5.78
C TRP A 143 -2.20 8.48 -6.91
N GLY A 144 -1.01 9.01 -7.25
CA GLY A 144 -0.84 9.92 -8.38
C GLY A 144 -1.20 11.38 -8.06
N ASP A 145 -1.75 12.08 -9.06
CA ASP A 145 -2.02 13.52 -8.97
C ASP A 145 -3.42 13.82 -8.39
N HIS A 146 -3.72 13.16 -7.28
CA HIS A 146 -4.96 13.38 -6.55
C HIS A 146 -4.69 14.12 -5.24
N ARG A 147 -5.64 14.99 -4.83
CA ARG A 147 -5.59 15.74 -3.58
C ARG A 147 -6.94 15.71 -2.90
N LEU A 148 -6.93 15.87 -1.59
CA LEU A 148 -8.15 16.03 -0.81
C LEU A 148 -8.64 17.47 -0.90
N SER A 149 -9.96 17.67 -1.00
CA SER A 149 -10.56 19.00 -0.86
C SER A 149 -10.22 19.62 0.51
N ALA A 150 -10.33 20.95 0.63
CA ALA A 150 -10.03 21.66 1.88
C ALA A 150 -10.88 21.16 3.07
N ASP A 151 -12.10 20.73 2.82
CA ASP A 151 -13.00 20.11 3.80
C ASP A 151 -12.77 18.60 3.98
N ARG A 152 -11.81 18.02 3.26
CA ARG A 152 -11.41 16.60 3.29
C ARG A 152 -12.53 15.60 2.96
N LYS A 153 -13.59 16.04 2.31
CA LYS A 153 -14.74 15.20 1.94
C LYS A 153 -14.60 14.58 0.56
N GLU A 154 -13.87 15.22 -0.35
CA GLU A 154 -13.76 14.81 -1.74
C GLU A 154 -12.29 14.66 -2.15
N ILE A 155 -12.03 13.74 -3.08
CA ILE A 155 -10.73 13.57 -3.73
C ILE A 155 -10.80 14.26 -5.10
N LEU A 156 -9.96 15.28 -5.28
CA LEU A 156 -9.89 16.09 -6.48
C LEU A 156 -8.66 15.72 -7.31
N SER A 157 -8.79 15.77 -8.63
CA SER A 157 -7.61 15.76 -9.52
C SER A 157 -7.00 17.16 -9.51
N SER A 158 -5.92 17.34 -8.77
CA SER A 158 -5.25 18.63 -8.61
C SER A 158 -3.77 18.42 -8.34
N SER A 159 -2.95 19.29 -8.90
CA SER A 159 -1.50 19.34 -8.65
C SER A 159 -1.10 20.35 -7.55
N SER A 160 -2.07 20.90 -6.81
CA SER A 160 -1.80 21.83 -5.73
C SER A 160 -1.02 21.16 -4.59
N ASN A 161 0.12 21.71 -4.20
CA ASN A 161 0.94 21.22 -3.10
C ASN A 161 0.40 21.61 -1.71
N GLU A 162 -0.62 22.45 -1.66
CA GLU A 162 -1.22 22.93 -0.39
C GLU A 162 -2.23 21.94 0.20
N LEU A 163 -2.73 21.03 -0.61
CA LEU A 163 -3.75 20.06 -0.20
C LEU A 163 -3.13 18.72 0.20
N ASP A 164 -3.73 18.06 1.18
CA ASP A 164 -3.31 16.75 1.65
C ASP A 164 -3.41 15.69 0.54
N HIS A 165 -2.43 14.80 0.46
CA HIS A 165 -2.45 13.70 -0.49
C HIS A 165 -3.29 12.53 0.06
N PRO A 166 -4.22 11.93 -0.73
CA PRO A 166 -5.08 10.83 -0.25
C PRO A 166 -4.29 9.63 0.28
N PHE A 167 -3.22 9.21 -0.40
CA PHE A 167 -2.39 8.09 0.06
C PHE A 167 -1.74 8.37 1.42
N VAL A 168 -1.32 9.61 1.65
CA VAL A 168 -0.78 10.01 2.95
C VAL A 168 -1.85 9.88 4.01
N LYS A 169 -3.02 10.48 3.77
CA LYS A 169 -4.09 10.58 4.75
C LYS A 169 -4.75 9.25 5.08
N PHE A 170 -5.03 8.44 4.06
CA PHE A 170 -5.79 7.19 4.22
C PHE A 170 -4.93 5.94 4.38
N VAL A 171 -3.63 6.00 4.03
CA VAL A 171 -2.74 4.84 4.12
C VAL A 171 -1.61 5.08 5.11
N LEU A 172 -0.79 6.11 4.90
CA LEU A 172 0.40 6.32 5.72
C LEU A 172 0.08 6.83 7.12
N ASP A 173 -0.78 7.84 7.27
CA ASP A 173 -1.17 8.36 8.58
C ASP A 173 -1.72 7.26 9.51
N PRO A 174 -2.64 6.37 9.08
CA PRO A 174 -3.07 5.23 9.88
C PRO A 174 -1.92 4.29 10.28
N ILE A 175 -1.01 3.98 9.34
CA ILE A 175 0.16 3.13 9.65
C ILE A 175 1.04 3.81 10.70
N TYR A 176 1.38 5.08 10.52
CA TYR A 176 2.18 5.86 11.48
C TYR A 176 1.52 5.95 12.85
N LYS A 177 0.18 6.12 12.89
CA LYS A 177 -0.59 6.12 14.14
C LYS A 177 -0.49 4.79 14.87
N VAL A 178 -0.58 3.65 14.16
CA VAL A 178 -0.41 2.33 14.78
C VAL A 178 0.98 2.22 15.41
N PHE A 179 2.04 2.57 14.68
CA PHE A 179 3.39 2.55 15.23
C PHE A 179 3.51 3.46 16.45
N THR A 180 3.05 4.70 16.36
CA THR A 180 3.13 5.67 17.46
C THR A 180 2.36 5.19 18.69
N HIS A 181 1.14 4.70 18.52
CA HIS A 181 0.31 4.26 19.66
C HIS A 181 0.88 3.03 20.34
N VAL A 182 1.30 2.02 19.58
CA VAL A 182 1.86 0.77 20.15
C VAL A 182 3.22 1.00 20.80
N LEU A 183 4.00 1.97 20.31
CA LEU A 183 5.30 2.32 20.89
C LEU A 183 5.19 3.23 22.12
N SER A 184 4.14 4.04 22.22
CA SER A 184 4.02 5.09 23.24
C SER A 184 3.07 4.76 24.39
N PHE A 185 2.15 3.83 24.21
CA PHE A 185 1.10 3.54 25.19
C PHE A 185 1.06 2.07 25.60
N GLU A 186 0.56 1.81 26.82
CA GLU A 186 0.29 0.46 27.30
C GLU A 186 -0.77 -0.26 26.42
N PRO A 187 -0.71 -1.62 26.33
CA PRO A 187 -1.61 -2.39 25.48
C PRO A 187 -3.11 -2.12 25.72
N GLU A 188 -3.51 -1.87 26.96
CA GLU A 188 -4.89 -1.57 27.35
C GLU A 188 -5.37 -0.22 26.81
N ILE A 189 -4.47 0.73 26.64
CA ILE A 189 -4.78 2.09 26.19
C ILE A 189 -4.87 2.10 24.66
N TRP A 190 -3.81 1.64 23.98
CA TRP A 190 -3.79 1.73 22.52
C TRP A 190 -4.77 0.77 21.84
N SER A 191 -5.02 -0.41 22.45
CA SER A 191 -6.01 -1.35 21.91
C SER A 191 -7.41 -0.75 21.82
N LYS A 192 -7.81 0.01 22.85
CA LYS A 192 -9.07 0.77 22.84
C LYS A 192 -9.06 1.89 21.80
N LYS A 193 -7.97 2.67 21.72
CA LYS A 193 -7.86 3.80 20.76
C LYS A 193 -7.86 3.33 19.29
N LEU A 194 -7.25 2.18 19.00
CA LEU A 194 -7.17 1.60 17.66
C LEU A 194 -8.29 0.60 17.36
N HIS A 195 -9.21 0.38 18.29
CA HIS A 195 -10.30 -0.61 18.20
C HIS A 195 -9.77 -2.01 17.84
N VAL A 196 -8.65 -2.41 18.44
CA VAL A 196 -8.01 -3.72 18.27
C VAL A 196 -8.23 -4.53 19.53
N GLU A 197 -8.98 -5.61 19.45
CA GLU A 197 -9.18 -6.52 20.57
C GLU A 197 -7.89 -7.31 20.83
N LEU A 198 -7.47 -7.38 22.08
CA LEU A 198 -6.31 -8.17 22.53
C LEU A 198 -6.73 -9.18 23.60
N SER A 199 -6.29 -10.41 23.47
CA SER A 199 -6.42 -11.41 24.51
C SER A 199 -5.49 -11.10 25.70
N SER A 200 -5.78 -11.69 26.85
CA SER A 200 -4.95 -11.50 28.06
C SER A 200 -3.50 -11.98 27.89
N SER A 201 -3.27 -12.98 27.04
CA SER A 201 -1.94 -13.47 26.69
C SER A 201 -1.20 -12.51 25.75
N GLU A 202 -1.89 -11.92 24.77
CA GLU A 202 -1.29 -10.96 23.83
C GLU A 202 -0.86 -9.67 24.51
N LYS A 203 -1.60 -9.18 25.49
CA LYS A 203 -1.25 -7.97 26.27
C LYS A 203 0.09 -8.07 27.00
N ARG A 204 0.60 -9.29 27.24
CA ARG A 204 1.88 -9.55 27.90
C ARG A 204 3.06 -9.65 26.93
N LEU A 205 2.79 -9.54 25.63
CA LEU A 205 3.83 -9.65 24.62
C LEU A 205 4.70 -8.38 24.56
N ASN A 206 5.91 -8.55 24.03
CA ASN A 206 6.80 -7.44 23.73
C ASN A 206 6.24 -6.58 22.57
N THR A 207 6.78 -5.39 22.38
CA THR A 207 6.33 -4.39 21.41
C THR A 207 6.29 -4.90 19.96
N ALA A 208 7.32 -5.63 19.51
CA ALA A 208 7.38 -6.11 18.13
C ALA A 208 6.26 -7.11 17.76
N PRO A 209 5.98 -8.16 18.57
CA PRO A 209 4.79 -8.98 18.40
C PRO A 209 3.47 -8.19 18.46
N LEU A 210 3.35 -7.21 19.34
CA LEU A 210 2.17 -6.38 19.45
C LEU A 210 1.93 -5.54 18.19
N LEU A 211 2.98 -4.96 17.60
CA LEU A 211 2.92 -4.27 16.31
C LEU A 211 2.43 -5.20 15.18
N ARG A 212 2.95 -6.43 15.12
CA ARG A 212 2.50 -7.43 14.14
C ARG A 212 1.01 -7.72 14.27
N ILE A 213 0.54 -7.93 15.50
CA ILE A 213 -0.88 -8.19 15.77
C ILE A 213 -1.74 -6.98 15.37
N ALA A 214 -1.36 -5.77 15.78
CA ALA A 214 -2.10 -4.55 15.47
C ALA A 214 -2.19 -4.31 13.95
N LEU A 215 -1.06 -4.37 13.25
CA LEU A 215 -1.01 -4.15 11.80
C LEU A 215 -1.78 -5.23 11.03
N SER A 216 -1.63 -6.51 11.40
CA SER A 216 -2.34 -7.60 10.76
C SER A 216 -3.87 -7.52 10.97
N ARG A 217 -4.33 -7.10 12.15
CA ARG A 217 -5.77 -6.94 12.43
C ARG A 217 -6.38 -5.74 11.75
N ILE A 218 -5.63 -4.66 11.57
CA ILE A 218 -6.12 -3.42 10.94
C ILE A 218 -6.06 -3.53 9.41
N PHE A 219 -4.92 -3.95 8.84
CA PHE A 219 -4.68 -3.97 7.40
C PHE A 219 -4.94 -5.35 6.75
N GLY A 220 -5.20 -6.36 7.54
CA GLY A 220 -5.47 -7.72 7.07
C GLY A 220 -4.20 -8.57 6.86
N PRO A 221 -4.39 -9.82 6.46
CA PRO A 221 -3.31 -10.77 6.21
C PRO A 221 -2.58 -10.48 4.89
N PHE A 222 -1.50 -11.24 4.62
CA PHE A 222 -0.73 -11.18 3.37
C PHE A 222 -1.49 -11.61 2.09
N SER A 223 -2.81 -11.82 2.17
CA SER A 223 -3.66 -12.23 1.04
C SER A 223 -3.63 -11.25 -0.13
N SER A 224 -3.43 -9.95 0.12
CA SER A 224 -3.29 -8.93 -0.94
C SER A 224 -2.11 -9.19 -1.87
N PHE A 225 -0.99 -9.71 -1.37
CA PHE A 225 0.14 -10.14 -2.20
C PHE A 225 -0.26 -11.33 -3.10
N VAL A 226 -0.90 -12.34 -2.52
CA VAL A 226 -1.36 -13.52 -3.26
C VAL A 226 -2.34 -13.12 -4.36
N GLN A 227 -3.25 -12.20 -4.08
CA GLN A 227 -4.23 -11.70 -5.05
C GLN A 227 -3.56 -10.99 -6.23
N VAL A 228 -2.54 -10.17 -5.99
CA VAL A 228 -1.79 -9.52 -7.09
C VAL A 228 -1.08 -10.56 -7.94
N VAL A 229 -0.40 -11.53 -7.33
CA VAL A 229 0.26 -12.63 -8.05
C VAL A 229 -0.75 -13.39 -8.91
N TYR A 230 -1.89 -13.78 -8.32
CA TYR A 230 -2.94 -14.51 -9.04
C TYR A 230 -3.53 -13.72 -10.21
N ASN A 231 -3.75 -12.42 -10.04
CA ASN A 231 -4.39 -11.57 -11.06
C ASN A 231 -3.44 -11.09 -12.16
N LYS A 232 -2.14 -10.99 -11.86
CA LYS A 232 -1.16 -10.35 -12.77
C LYS A 232 -0.18 -11.32 -13.42
N LEU A 233 -0.06 -12.53 -12.89
CA LEU A 233 0.78 -13.56 -13.51
C LEU A 233 -0.08 -14.58 -14.23
N PRO A 234 0.34 -15.08 -15.41
CA PRO A 234 -0.39 -16.10 -16.12
C PRO A 234 -0.40 -17.43 -15.35
N PRO A 235 -1.47 -18.24 -15.47
CA PRO A 235 -1.50 -19.54 -14.84
C PRO A 235 -0.42 -20.45 -15.45
N PRO A 236 0.16 -21.39 -14.66
CA PRO A 236 1.26 -22.27 -15.11
C PRO A 236 0.93 -23.09 -16.37
N ILE A 237 -0.36 -23.42 -16.57
CA ILE A 237 -0.85 -24.27 -17.65
C ILE A 237 -0.70 -23.60 -19.03
N ASP A 238 -0.79 -22.27 -19.11
CA ASP A 238 -0.76 -21.56 -20.38
C ASP A 238 0.65 -21.51 -20.99
N ARG A 239 1.70 -21.62 -20.18
CA ARG A 239 3.10 -21.61 -20.64
C ARG A 239 3.67 -22.97 -21.00
N THR A 240 3.15 -24.04 -20.46
CA THR A 240 3.55 -25.40 -20.90
C THR A 240 3.23 -25.62 -22.38
N LYS A 241 2.19 -24.97 -22.91
CA LYS A 241 1.83 -25.04 -24.33
C LYS A 241 2.79 -24.23 -25.24
N GLU A 242 3.40 -23.18 -24.71
CA GLU A 242 4.38 -22.37 -25.47
C GLU A 242 5.81 -22.95 -25.42
N SER A 243 6.14 -23.71 -24.38
CA SER A 243 7.46 -24.36 -24.23
C SER A 243 7.60 -25.68 -25.01
N GLU A 244 6.54 -26.23 -25.57
CA GLU A 244 6.57 -27.37 -26.47
C GLU A 244 7.13 -27.03 -27.88
N PHE A 245 7.25 -25.76 -28.22
CA PHE A 245 8.03 -25.33 -29.37
C PHE A 245 9.45 -25.04 -28.94
N GLY A 246 10.34 -26.02 -29.22
CA GLY A 246 11.75 -26.03 -28.87
C GLY A 246 12.55 -24.78 -29.25
N PRO A 247 13.82 -24.70 -28.84
CA PRO A 247 14.64 -23.52 -29.09
C PRO A 247 14.65 -23.18 -30.58
N LYS A 248 14.19 -21.98 -30.89
CA LYS A 248 14.38 -21.46 -32.26
C LYS A 248 15.87 -21.40 -32.57
N PRO A 249 16.31 -21.85 -33.72
CA PRO A 249 17.69 -21.88 -34.14
C PRO A 249 18.35 -20.52 -34.22
#